data_2b77c3bb816fa3c613cb2f81108e22fa
#
_entry.id   2b77c3bb816fa3c613cb2f81108e22fa
#
_cell.length_a   1.000
_cell.length_b   1.000
_cell.length_c   1.000
_cell.angle_alpha   90.00
_cell.angle_beta   90.00
_cell.angle_gamma   90.00
#
_symmetry.space_group_name_H-M   'P 1'
#
loop_
_entity.id
_entity.type
_entity.pdbx_description
1 polymer ?
#
loop_
_entity_poly.entity_id
_entity_poly.type
_entity_poly.pdbx_seq_one_letter_code
_entity_poly.pdbx_strand_id
1 'polypeptide(L)'
;MTLFRMAAFAALVFATSAQAADMAFFVKNLRKEAVAVELFSRDRETVWPGNDKVFLIDPGSQKSVPLTCNQGEHICYGAWVDGNDQISAGVGPDNDQPCDNCCFICVEHSTETIDLVP
;
A
#
# COMPACT_ATOMS: atom_id res chain seq x y z
N MET A 1 -21.40 43.53 -44.02
CA MET A 1 -20.46 43.38 -42.90
C MET A 1 -20.84 42.16 -42.11
N THR A 2 -20.14 41.06 -42.29
CA THR A 2 -20.33 39.82 -41.54
C THR A 2 -19.41 39.81 -40.31
N LEU A 3 -20.05 39.91 -39.14
CA LEU A 3 -19.38 39.77 -37.85
C LEU A 3 -19.12 38.28 -37.61
N PHE A 4 -17.88 37.82 -37.78
CA PHE A 4 -17.46 36.53 -37.32
C PHE A 4 -17.29 36.59 -35.80
N ARG A 5 -18.26 36.02 -35.06
CA ARG A 5 -18.04 35.71 -33.66
C ARG A 5 -17.26 34.39 -33.57
N MET A 6 -16.00 34.49 -33.35
CA MET A 6 -15.20 33.34 -32.91
C MET A 6 -15.64 33.01 -31.46
N ALA A 7 -16.42 31.97 -31.29
CA ALA A 7 -16.64 31.38 -29.99
C ALA A 7 -15.37 30.58 -29.66
N ALA A 8 -14.52 31.09 -28.78
CA ALA A 8 -13.41 30.34 -28.24
C ALA A 8 -14.01 29.33 -27.25
N PHE A 9 -14.08 28.06 -27.66
CA PHE A 9 -14.34 26.95 -26.72
C PHE A 9 -13.08 26.75 -25.90
N ALA A 10 -13.09 27.27 -24.67
CA ALA A 10 -12.10 26.87 -23.68
C ALA A 10 -12.42 25.43 -23.26
N ALA A 11 -11.63 24.48 -23.74
CA ALA A 11 -11.70 23.11 -23.25
C ALA A 11 -11.16 23.12 -21.81
N LEU A 12 -12.06 23.00 -20.83
CA LEU A 12 -11.70 22.74 -19.44
C LEU A 12 -11.18 21.31 -19.34
N VAL A 13 -9.87 21.17 -19.34
CA VAL A 13 -9.23 19.90 -19.03
C VAL A 13 -9.31 19.71 -17.53
N PHE A 14 -10.24 18.88 -17.06
CA PHE A 14 -10.25 18.43 -15.68
C PHE A 14 -9.12 17.40 -15.50
N ALA A 15 -7.96 17.86 -15.02
CA ALA A 15 -6.95 16.96 -14.53
C ALA A 15 -7.45 16.39 -13.20
N THR A 16 -7.90 15.10 -13.18
CA THR A 16 -8.14 14.38 -11.95
C THR A 16 -6.77 14.06 -11.33
N SER A 17 -6.29 14.90 -10.43
CA SER A 17 -5.14 14.57 -9.59
C SER A 17 -5.60 13.55 -8.56
N ALA A 18 -4.84 12.43 -8.42
CA ALA A 18 -5.05 11.49 -7.33
C ALA A 18 -4.88 12.24 -6.00
N GLN A 19 -5.91 12.17 -5.14
CA GLN A 19 -5.88 12.84 -3.85
C GLN A 19 -5.07 11.99 -2.86
N ALA A 20 -4.06 12.59 -2.25
CA ALA A 20 -3.28 11.96 -1.19
C ALA A 20 -4.15 11.71 0.03
N ALA A 21 -3.96 10.55 0.65
CA ALA A 21 -4.67 10.13 1.85
C ALA A 21 -3.68 9.51 2.83
N ASP A 22 -3.93 9.71 4.12
CA ASP A 22 -3.16 9.10 5.19
C ASP A 22 -3.98 7.99 5.84
N MET A 23 -3.39 6.80 5.93
CA MET A 23 -3.96 5.66 6.63
C MET A 23 -2.89 4.95 7.45
N ALA A 24 -3.26 3.96 8.24
CA ALA A 24 -2.32 3.17 9.01
C ALA A 24 -2.68 1.68 8.94
N PHE A 25 -1.64 0.85 8.96
CA PHE A 25 -1.77 -0.58 9.16
C PHE A 25 -1.30 -0.94 10.57
N PHE A 26 -2.08 -1.75 11.26
CA PHE A 26 -1.67 -2.41 12.50
C PHE A 26 -1.22 -3.81 12.15
N VAL A 27 0.07 -4.07 12.27
CA VAL A 27 0.64 -5.38 11.96
C VAL A 27 0.97 -6.10 13.27
N LYS A 28 0.32 -7.23 13.49
CA LYS A 28 0.54 -8.09 14.67
C LYS A 28 1.34 -9.30 14.25
N ASN A 29 2.53 -9.44 14.83
CA ASN A 29 3.34 -10.62 14.62
C ASN A 29 3.05 -11.66 15.71
N LEU A 30 2.25 -12.65 15.38
CA LEU A 30 1.87 -13.74 16.29
C LEU A 30 2.84 -14.93 16.20
N ARG A 31 3.94 -14.75 15.49
CA ARG A 31 4.99 -15.77 15.31
C ARG A 31 6.06 -15.63 16.39
N LYS A 32 6.89 -16.68 16.50
CA LYS A 32 8.06 -16.71 17.40
C LYS A 32 9.30 -16.09 16.77
N GLU A 33 9.27 -15.82 15.47
CA GLU A 33 10.36 -15.21 14.71
C GLU A 33 10.04 -13.75 14.41
N ALA A 34 11.06 -12.93 14.26
CA ALA A 34 10.90 -11.59 13.69
C ALA A 34 10.44 -11.70 12.23
N VAL A 35 9.58 -10.80 11.81
CA VAL A 35 9.00 -10.78 10.46
C VAL A 35 9.29 -9.44 9.79
N ALA A 36 9.73 -9.51 8.55
CA ALA A 36 9.85 -8.34 7.68
C ALA A 36 8.55 -8.17 6.89
N VAL A 37 8.10 -6.93 6.75
CA VAL A 37 6.87 -6.59 6.03
C VAL A 37 7.16 -5.46 5.06
N GLU A 38 6.61 -5.60 3.86
CA GLU A 38 6.51 -4.51 2.87
C GLU A 38 5.06 -4.36 2.42
N LEU A 39 4.71 -3.15 2.05
CA LEU A 39 3.42 -2.83 1.46
C LEU A 39 3.66 -2.43 0.01
N PHE A 40 2.83 -2.95 -0.89
CA PHE A 40 2.98 -2.76 -2.33
C PHE A 40 1.72 -2.14 -2.91
N SER A 41 1.88 -1.09 -3.71
CA SER A 41 0.78 -0.59 -4.52
C SER A 41 0.50 -1.54 -5.69
N ARG A 42 -0.78 -1.78 -5.98
CA ARG A 42 -1.20 -2.49 -7.19
C ARG A 42 -1.50 -1.56 -8.36
N ASP A 43 -1.56 -0.26 -8.10
CA ASP A 43 -1.96 0.73 -9.09
C ASP A 43 -0.77 1.52 -9.64
N ARG A 44 0.38 1.46 -8.95
CA ARG A 44 1.62 2.12 -9.35
C ARG A 44 2.83 1.38 -8.76
N GLU A 45 4.03 1.74 -9.19
CA GLU A 45 5.28 1.11 -8.75
C GLU A 45 5.78 1.70 -7.42
N THR A 46 4.93 1.76 -6.42
CA THR A 46 5.27 2.27 -5.10
C THR A 46 5.29 1.14 -4.09
N VAL A 47 6.35 1.14 -3.26
CA VAL A 47 6.55 0.20 -2.17
C VAL A 47 6.80 1.00 -0.90
N TRP A 48 6.21 0.57 0.21
CA TRP A 48 6.47 1.16 1.52
C TRP A 48 7.20 0.13 2.40
N PRO A 49 8.24 0.52 3.13
CA PRO A 49 8.78 1.87 3.29
C PRO A 49 9.62 2.36 2.10
N GLY A 50 9.96 1.50 1.14
CA GLY A 50 10.80 1.84 0.00
C GLY A 50 12.31 1.87 0.34
N ASN A 51 13.15 2.23 -0.64
CA ASN A 51 14.61 2.35 -0.49
C ASN A 51 15.29 1.07 0.02
N ASP A 52 14.83 -0.10 -0.44
CA ASP A 52 15.33 -1.43 -0.01
C ASP A 52 15.22 -1.67 1.51
N LYS A 53 14.28 -0.98 2.17
CA LYS A 53 13.99 -1.14 3.59
C LYS A 53 12.71 -1.96 3.79
N VAL A 54 12.55 -2.47 4.99
CA VAL A 54 11.38 -3.23 5.42
C VAL A 54 10.90 -2.71 6.77
N PHE A 55 9.64 -2.98 7.08
CA PHE A 55 9.14 -2.85 8.44
C PHE A 55 9.48 -4.14 9.18
N LEU A 56 10.35 -4.06 10.18
CA LEU A 56 10.73 -5.21 10.98
C LEU A 56 9.86 -5.25 12.24
N ILE A 57 9.22 -6.39 12.49
CA ILE A 57 8.32 -6.58 13.61
C ILE A 57 8.83 -7.71 14.48
N ASP A 58 9.14 -7.39 15.73
CA ASP A 58 9.68 -8.35 16.69
C ASP A 58 8.67 -9.46 17.00
N PRO A 59 9.15 -10.64 17.42
CA PRO A 59 8.28 -11.75 17.78
C PRO A 59 7.24 -11.37 18.84
N GLY A 60 5.98 -11.71 18.57
CA GLY A 60 4.88 -11.47 19.50
C GLY A 60 4.51 -10.01 19.69
N SER A 61 5.10 -9.10 18.93
CA SER A 61 4.80 -7.67 19.04
C SER A 61 3.88 -7.18 17.91
N GLN A 62 3.43 -5.95 18.05
CA GLN A 62 2.63 -5.27 17.04
C GLN A 62 3.26 -3.93 16.71
N LYS A 63 3.05 -3.49 15.47
CA LYS A 63 3.58 -2.23 14.98
C LYS A 63 2.51 -1.47 14.22
N SER A 64 2.38 -0.19 14.51
CA SER A 64 1.59 0.73 13.69
C SER A 64 2.45 1.24 12.56
N VAL A 65 1.94 1.10 11.34
CA VAL A 65 2.61 1.51 10.11
C VAL A 65 1.76 2.58 9.43
N PRO A 66 2.00 3.87 9.73
CA PRO A 66 1.34 4.94 9.01
C PRO A 66 1.94 5.09 7.61
N LEU A 67 1.09 5.38 6.64
CA LEU A 67 1.54 5.63 5.28
C LEU A 67 0.67 6.65 4.57
N THR A 68 1.25 7.31 3.58
CA THR A 68 0.53 8.17 2.66
C THR A 68 0.35 7.43 1.35
N CYS A 69 -0.87 7.37 0.88
CA CYS A 69 -1.27 6.69 -0.35
C CYS A 69 -2.23 7.56 -1.16
N ASN A 70 -2.60 7.13 -2.34
CA ASN A 70 -3.64 7.78 -3.11
C ASN A 70 -5.00 7.23 -2.71
N GLN A 71 -5.98 8.11 -2.51
CA GLN A 71 -7.35 7.70 -2.18
C GLN A 71 -7.86 6.67 -3.19
N GLY A 72 -8.29 5.49 -2.70
CA GLY A 72 -8.74 4.39 -3.53
C GLY A 72 -7.64 3.46 -4.05
N GLU A 73 -6.38 3.73 -3.75
CA GLU A 73 -5.25 2.89 -4.16
C GLU A 73 -5.34 1.51 -3.52
N HIS A 74 -5.07 0.46 -4.31
CA HIS A 74 -5.02 -0.91 -3.81
C HIS A 74 -3.63 -1.19 -3.28
N ILE A 75 -3.55 -1.61 -2.01
CA ILE A 75 -2.30 -1.85 -1.29
C ILE A 75 -2.31 -3.28 -0.76
N CYS A 76 -1.30 -4.06 -1.13
CA CYS A 76 -1.15 -5.44 -0.71
C CYS A 76 0.06 -5.58 0.21
N TYR A 77 -0.01 -6.47 1.21
CA TYR A 77 1.14 -6.73 2.07
C TYR A 77 1.87 -8.00 1.66
N GLY A 78 3.19 -7.92 1.73
CA GLY A 78 4.07 -9.08 1.71
C GLY A 78 4.82 -9.17 3.03
N ALA A 79 4.99 -10.38 3.54
CA ALA A 79 5.69 -10.62 4.78
C ALA A 79 6.53 -11.89 4.66
N TRP A 80 7.64 -11.94 5.41
CA TRP A 80 8.50 -13.12 5.47
C TRP A 80 9.28 -13.13 6.78
N VAL A 81 9.72 -14.29 7.17
CA VAL A 81 10.58 -14.43 8.36
C VAL A 81 11.90 -13.75 8.09
N ASP A 82 12.33 -12.88 9.00
CA ASP A 82 13.60 -12.18 8.88
C ASP A 82 14.76 -13.19 8.82
N GLY A 83 15.56 -13.10 7.75
CA GLY A 83 16.64 -14.05 7.48
C GLY A 83 16.22 -15.34 6.78
N ASN A 84 14.93 -15.56 6.53
CA ASN A 84 14.43 -16.74 5.82
C ASN A 84 13.18 -16.40 4.99
N ASP A 85 13.37 -15.92 3.79
CA ASP A 85 12.29 -15.54 2.87
C ASP A 85 11.54 -16.72 2.26
N GLN A 86 11.94 -17.95 2.53
CA GLN A 86 11.20 -19.16 2.15
C GLN A 86 9.92 -19.32 2.99
N ILE A 87 9.87 -18.71 4.15
CA ILE A 87 8.68 -18.67 5.01
C ILE A 87 8.04 -17.29 4.82
N SER A 88 6.99 -17.25 4.04
CA SER A 88 6.36 -16.00 3.65
C SER A 88 4.85 -16.03 3.80
N ALA A 89 4.24 -14.84 3.78
CA ALA A 89 2.81 -14.63 3.84
C ALA A 89 2.42 -13.45 2.93
N GLY A 90 1.13 -13.29 2.72
CA GLY A 90 0.64 -12.25 1.84
C GLY A 90 1.06 -12.48 0.40
N VAL A 91 1.45 -11.42 -0.28
CA VAL A 91 1.95 -11.49 -1.66
C VAL A 91 3.45 -11.83 -1.73
N GLY A 92 4.06 -12.15 -0.61
CA GLY A 92 5.46 -12.55 -0.50
C GLY A 92 6.45 -11.39 -0.62
N PRO A 93 7.77 -11.67 -0.52
CA PRO A 93 8.79 -10.63 -0.54
C PRO A 93 8.91 -9.93 -1.91
N ASP A 94 8.53 -10.59 -2.98
CA ASP A 94 8.67 -10.08 -4.36
C ASP A 94 7.32 -9.65 -4.97
N ASN A 95 6.26 -9.56 -4.17
CA ASN A 95 4.92 -9.17 -4.63
C ASN A 95 4.40 -10.06 -5.79
N ASP A 96 4.76 -11.32 -5.80
CA ASP A 96 4.47 -12.25 -6.90
C ASP A 96 3.66 -13.49 -6.47
N GLN A 97 3.31 -13.60 -5.19
CA GLN A 97 2.52 -14.72 -4.67
C GLN A 97 1.03 -14.38 -4.71
N PRO A 98 0.18 -15.30 -5.22
CA PRO A 98 -1.26 -15.09 -5.20
C PRO A 98 -1.79 -15.09 -3.77
N CYS A 99 -2.60 -14.08 -3.44
CA CYS A 99 -3.21 -13.96 -2.12
C CYS A 99 -4.48 -13.13 -2.20
N ASP A 100 -5.62 -13.74 -1.87
CA ASP A 100 -6.94 -13.11 -2.04
C ASP A 100 -7.28 -12.11 -0.94
N ASN A 101 -6.74 -12.29 0.28
CA ASN A 101 -7.08 -11.49 1.46
C ASN A 101 -5.95 -10.58 1.92
N CYS A 102 -5.05 -10.22 1.03
CA CYS A 102 -3.83 -9.50 1.37
C CYS A 102 -3.81 -8.06 0.87
N CYS A 103 -4.92 -7.59 0.32
CA CYS A 103 -5.00 -6.26 -0.28
C CYS A 103 -6.11 -5.45 0.35
N PHE A 104 -5.86 -4.16 0.49
CA PHE A 104 -6.74 -3.19 1.13
C PHE A 104 -6.85 -1.97 0.24
N ILE A 105 -7.90 -1.18 0.45
CA ILE A 105 -8.11 0.07 -0.28
C ILE A 105 -7.68 1.23 0.60
N CYS A 106 -6.88 2.14 0.05
CA CYS A 106 -6.49 3.36 0.74
C CYS A 106 -7.72 4.25 0.95
N VAL A 107 -8.04 4.49 2.20
CA VAL A 107 -9.12 5.38 2.62
C VAL A 107 -8.57 6.33 3.67
N GLU A 108 -8.80 7.63 3.50
CA GLU A 108 -8.36 8.66 4.42
C GLU A 108 -8.78 8.36 5.86
N HIS A 109 -7.83 8.44 6.78
CA HIS A 109 -8.00 8.20 8.21
C HIS A 109 -8.48 6.79 8.58
N SER A 110 -8.32 5.82 7.69
CA SER A 110 -8.66 4.43 7.99
C SER A 110 -7.49 3.68 8.65
N THR A 111 -7.82 2.59 9.31
CA THR A 111 -6.86 1.66 9.90
C THR A 111 -7.26 0.24 9.51
N GLU A 112 -6.29 -0.54 9.05
CA GLU A 112 -6.44 -1.95 8.71
C GLU A 112 -5.51 -2.78 9.59
N THR A 113 -5.95 -3.98 9.97
CA THR A 113 -5.16 -4.89 10.81
C THR A 113 -4.69 -6.08 9.98
N ILE A 114 -3.41 -6.41 10.14
CA ILE A 114 -2.78 -7.58 9.53
C ILE A 114 -2.28 -8.48 10.65
N ASP A 115 -2.78 -9.72 10.71
CA ASP A 115 -2.34 -10.73 11.66
C ASP A 115 -1.42 -11.72 10.97
N LEU A 116 -0.14 -11.73 11.37
CA LEU A 116 0.84 -12.67 10.85
C LEU A 116 0.86 -13.90 11.76
N VAL A 117 0.17 -14.95 11.32
CA VAL A 117 0.02 -16.20 12.08
C VAL A 117 1.12 -17.20 11.74
N PRO A 118 1.40 -18.13 12.67
CA PRO A 118 2.39 -19.20 12.43
C PRO A 118 2.05 -20.09 11.24
#